data_52f818a76546f70bf4fb07c681527403
#
_entry.id   52f818a76546f70bf4fb07c681527403
#
_cell.length_a   1.000
_cell.length_b   1.000
_cell.length_c   1.000
_cell.angle_alpha   90.00
_cell.angle_beta   90.00
_cell.angle_gamma   90.00
#
_symmetry.space_group_name_H-M   'P 1'
#
loop_
_entity.id
_entity.type
_entity.pdbx_description
1 polymer ?
#
loop_
_entity_poly.entity_id
_entity_poly.type
_entity_poly.pdbx_seq_one_letter_code
_entity_poly.pdbx_strand_id
1 'polypeptide(L)'
;GNTLIITVEERPSISAIELSGNKALKTEQLLESLDGVGIKEGEVYKRSTLEKVKSELVRSYSANGRYGATVEIEEINKPRNRIEIDIEVDEGKSAKIEKINIIGNEIFTTEEILRGFELSEGSFFSFLSNDDQYSREKLKGDIETLESYYRDRGYLKFSIESSQISLSRDKREIYITFNVNEGQKYTIKDVEVVGEIPFEEEIYINITDSLKEQTYSQATITGIEEFFTNVLGNRGYAFAEVKGNPEVEDESNEVKLTFTIEPGKRTYTRKILFTGNEITQDHVLRREMRQFEGAWSSDNSIEAGKVRLERLGYFKEVSVETVPVPGTDDQIDVLYSVEEETTGSLGGNIGYSDFGLMLGFNLQEQNFLGSGNTVGIGINKSIYNEVYNISFLDPYATKDAVSSVSYTHPRAHETSLHLV
;
A
#
# COMPACT_ATOMS: atom_id res chain seq x y z
N GLY A 1 62.20 37.29 -5.53
CA GLY A 1 61.29 36.37 -4.94
C GLY A 1 60.11 36.16 -5.91
N ASN A 2 59.81 34.93 -6.30
CA ASN A 2 58.67 34.62 -7.14
C ASN A 2 57.45 34.56 -6.23
N THR A 3 56.48 35.44 -6.46
CA THR A 3 55.20 35.44 -5.75
C THR A 3 54.18 34.63 -6.57
N LEU A 4 53.63 33.56 -5.99
CA LEU A 4 52.52 32.85 -6.58
C LEU A 4 51.21 33.56 -6.19
N ILE A 5 50.48 34.09 -7.16
CA ILE A 5 49.16 34.67 -6.95
C ILE A 5 48.14 33.64 -7.33
N ILE A 6 47.32 33.19 -6.37
CA ILE A 6 46.19 32.29 -6.60
C ILE A 6 44.94 33.17 -6.57
N THR A 7 44.28 33.32 -7.71
CA THR A 7 43.01 33.97 -7.79
C THR A 7 41.93 32.89 -7.68
N VAL A 8 41.05 33.02 -6.70
CA VAL A 8 39.90 32.13 -6.50
C VAL A 8 38.63 32.91 -6.75
N GLU A 9 37.71 32.29 -7.47
CA GLU A 9 36.37 32.78 -7.66
C GLU A 9 35.43 31.87 -6.88
N GLU A 10 34.66 32.45 -5.96
CA GLU A 10 33.73 31.73 -5.13
C GLU A 10 32.51 31.36 -5.96
N ARG A 11 32.11 30.08 -5.92
CA ARG A 11 30.92 29.63 -6.61
C ARG A 11 29.66 30.14 -5.88
N PRO A 12 28.60 30.54 -6.60
CA PRO A 12 27.36 30.95 -5.97
C PRO A 12 26.68 29.81 -5.23
N SER A 13 25.90 30.14 -4.22
CA SER A 13 25.02 29.20 -3.54
C SER A 13 23.61 29.29 -4.11
N ILE A 14 22.88 28.17 -4.10
CA ILE A 14 21.48 28.10 -4.55
C ILE A 14 20.60 28.79 -3.50
N SER A 15 19.84 29.80 -3.91
CA SER A 15 18.95 30.56 -3.02
C SER A 15 17.52 30.06 -3.04
N ALA A 16 17.06 29.53 -4.16
CA ALA A 16 15.75 28.94 -4.35
C ALA A 16 15.73 28.05 -5.59
N ILE A 17 14.82 27.09 -5.62
CA ILE A 17 14.53 26.25 -6.77
C ILE A 17 13.03 26.37 -7.02
N GLU A 18 12.66 26.92 -8.17
CA GLU A 18 11.28 26.99 -8.63
C GLU A 18 11.06 25.92 -9.70
N LEU A 19 9.96 25.19 -9.58
CA LEU A 19 9.58 24.13 -10.53
C LEU A 19 8.17 24.42 -11.02
N SER A 20 8.00 24.52 -12.33
CA SER A 20 6.73 24.83 -12.97
C SER A 20 6.43 23.90 -14.13
N GLY A 21 5.14 23.79 -14.53
CA GLY A 21 4.70 22.99 -15.66
C GLY A 21 4.50 21.50 -15.38
N ASN A 22 4.97 20.99 -14.25
CA ASN A 22 4.88 19.59 -13.84
C ASN A 22 3.49 19.26 -13.28
N LYS A 23 2.65 18.60 -14.06
CA LYS A 23 1.28 18.17 -13.69
C LYS A 23 1.18 16.68 -13.42
N ALA A 24 1.96 15.87 -14.15
CA ALA A 24 1.95 14.41 -14.07
C ALA A 24 2.78 13.86 -12.90
N LEU A 25 3.85 14.56 -12.53
CA LEU A 25 4.70 14.20 -11.40
C LEU A 25 4.57 15.24 -10.30
N LYS A 26 4.48 14.79 -9.05
CA LYS A 26 4.36 15.68 -7.89
C LYS A 26 5.63 16.49 -7.68
N THR A 27 5.48 17.78 -7.38
CA THR A 27 6.61 18.69 -7.15
C THR A 27 7.52 18.20 -6.04
N GLU A 28 6.94 17.66 -4.95
CA GLU A 28 7.69 17.15 -3.81
C GLU A 28 8.64 16.00 -4.21
N GLN A 29 8.16 15.07 -5.02
CA GLN A 29 8.96 13.93 -5.50
C GLN A 29 10.09 14.36 -6.42
N LEU A 30 9.84 15.37 -7.26
CA LEU A 30 10.86 15.92 -8.14
C LEU A 30 11.92 16.66 -7.34
N LEU A 31 11.54 17.48 -6.36
CA LEU A 31 12.46 18.20 -5.48
C LEU A 31 13.30 17.24 -4.63
N GLU A 32 12.74 16.14 -4.13
CA GLU A 32 13.48 15.11 -3.41
C GLU A 32 14.51 14.42 -4.31
N SER A 33 14.17 14.15 -5.58
CA SER A 33 15.11 13.63 -6.56
C SER A 33 16.26 14.61 -6.86
N LEU A 34 15.97 15.92 -6.87
CA LEU A 34 16.98 16.99 -7.04
C LEU A 34 17.89 17.08 -5.84
N ASP A 35 17.39 16.95 -4.61
CA ASP A 35 18.18 16.90 -3.37
C ASP A 35 19.17 15.72 -3.41
N GLY A 36 18.73 14.55 -3.85
CA GLY A 36 19.57 13.36 -4.02
C GLY A 36 20.77 13.53 -4.97
N VAL A 37 20.70 14.45 -5.94
CA VAL A 37 21.80 14.77 -6.86
C VAL A 37 22.59 16.04 -6.45
N GLY A 38 22.29 16.61 -5.29
CA GLY A 38 23.01 17.75 -4.70
C GLY A 38 22.54 19.11 -5.23
N ILE A 39 21.29 19.22 -5.65
CA ILE A 39 20.61 20.48 -5.96
C ILE A 39 19.54 20.74 -4.91
N LYS A 40 19.91 21.55 -3.92
CA LYS A 40 19.11 21.96 -2.78
C LYS A 40 19.42 23.40 -2.41
N GLU A 41 18.48 24.07 -1.81
CA GLU A 41 18.70 25.39 -1.24
C GLU A 41 19.86 25.40 -0.23
N GLY A 42 20.76 26.36 -0.37
CA GLY A 42 21.96 26.49 0.45
C GLY A 42 23.21 25.77 -0.08
N GLU A 43 23.06 24.84 -1.01
CA GLU A 43 24.18 24.12 -1.61
C GLU A 43 24.96 24.96 -2.63
N VAL A 44 26.21 24.57 -2.86
CA VAL A 44 27.07 25.24 -3.85
C VAL A 44 26.65 24.86 -5.27
N TYR A 45 26.29 25.87 -6.04
CA TYR A 45 25.89 25.71 -7.43
C TYR A 45 27.03 25.15 -8.31
N LYS A 46 26.71 24.16 -9.13
CA LYS A 46 27.59 23.56 -10.13
C LYS A 46 26.83 23.37 -11.44
N ARG A 47 27.23 24.08 -12.48
CA ARG A 47 26.59 23.97 -13.80
C ARG A 47 26.55 22.55 -14.36
N SER A 48 27.58 21.74 -14.10
CA SER A 48 27.61 20.33 -14.50
C SER A 48 26.53 19.48 -13.83
N THR A 49 26.01 19.91 -12.67
CA THR A 49 24.94 19.23 -11.98
C THR A 49 23.59 19.55 -12.61
N LEU A 50 23.37 20.76 -13.13
CA LEU A 50 22.12 21.13 -13.84
C LEU A 50 21.87 20.29 -15.09
N GLU A 51 22.92 20.03 -15.88
CA GLU A 51 22.79 19.18 -17.08
C GLU A 51 22.39 17.74 -16.71
N LYS A 52 22.91 17.23 -15.59
CA LYS A 52 22.50 15.92 -15.06
C LYS A 52 21.03 15.95 -14.63
N VAL A 53 20.61 16.99 -13.95
CA VAL A 53 19.21 17.19 -13.51
C VAL A 53 18.28 17.25 -14.71
N LYS A 54 18.61 18.06 -15.71
CA LYS A 54 17.81 18.13 -16.94
C LYS A 54 17.64 16.74 -17.57
N SER A 55 18.75 15.99 -17.66
CA SER A 55 18.73 14.63 -18.22
C SER A 55 17.87 13.67 -17.36
N GLU A 56 17.97 13.77 -16.03
CA GLU A 56 17.23 12.90 -15.10
C GLU A 56 15.72 13.22 -15.09
N LEU A 57 15.36 14.51 -15.12
CA LEU A 57 13.96 14.91 -15.25
C LEU A 57 13.34 14.40 -16.57
N VAL A 58 14.01 14.61 -17.71
CA VAL A 58 13.55 14.09 -19.00
C VAL A 58 13.42 12.57 -18.98
N ARG A 59 14.33 11.87 -18.30
CA ARG A 59 14.28 10.43 -18.13
C ARG A 59 13.10 9.98 -17.24
N SER A 60 12.82 10.70 -16.15
CA SER A 60 11.66 10.45 -15.28
C SER A 60 10.34 10.61 -16.03
N TYR A 61 10.22 11.66 -16.86
CA TYR A 61 9.05 11.85 -17.71
C TYR A 61 8.93 10.77 -18.79
N SER A 62 10.05 10.36 -19.38
CA SER A 62 10.07 9.27 -20.37
C SER A 62 9.67 7.93 -19.74
N ALA A 63 10.08 7.66 -18.51
CA ALA A 63 9.68 6.46 -17.75
C ALA A 63 8.17 6.39 -17.51
N ASN A 64 7.50 7.56 -17.48
CA ASN A 64 6.06 7.72 -17.37
C ASN A 64 5.36 7.95 -18.73
N GLY A 65 5.97 7.50 -19.82
CA GLY A 65 5.38 7.56 -21.15
C GLY A 65 5.36 8.94 -21.80
N ARG A 66 6.01 9.95 -21.21
CA ARG A 66 6.05 11.31 -21.76
C ARG A 66 7.36 11.56 -22.52
N TYR A 67 7.51 10.89 -23.64
CA TYR A 67 8.75 10.93 -24.46
C TYR A 67 8.95 12.27 -25.19
N GLY A 68 7.95 13.12 -25.21
CA GLY A 68 8.02 14.47 -25.75
C GLY A 68 8.35 15.53 -24.72
N ALA A 69 8.58 15.15 -23.46
CA ALA A 69 8.86 16.11 -22.40
C ALA A 69 10.17 16.86 -22.67
N THR A 70 10.11 18.17 -22.44
CA THR A 70 11.27 19.06 -22.48
C THR A 70 11.40 19.80 -21.17
N VAL A 71 12.65 20.03 -20.75
CA VAL A 71 12.96 20.74 -19.52
C VAL A 71 13.87 21.90 -19.87
N GLU A 72 13.43 23.11 -19.57
CA GLU A 72 14.21 24.33 -19.67
C GLU A 72 14.63 24.76 -18.27
N ILE A 73 15.89 25.18 -18.13
CA ILE A 73 16.43 25.62 -16.84
C ILE A 73 17.02 26.98 -17.03
N GLU A 74 16.49 27.96 -16.30
CA GLU A 74 16.99 29.33 -16.27
C GLU A 74 17.73 29.60 -14.98
N GLU A 75 18.91 30.24 -15.11
CA GLU A 75 19.79 30.60 -14.00
C GLU A 75 19.62 32.11 -13.73
N ILE A 76 19.02 32.46 -12.59
CA ILE A 76 18.77 33.84 -12.22
C ILE A 76 19.76 34.29 -11.12
N ASN A 77 20.66 35.19 -11.48
CA ASN A 77 21.64 35.74 -10.53
C ASN A 77 20.96 36.64 -9.50
N LYS A 78 21.18 36.37 -8.21
CA LYS A 78 20.69 37.14 -7.08
C LYS A 78 21.84 37.83 -6.33
N PRO A 79 21.56 38.91 -5.55
CA PRO A 79 22.59 39.56 -4.73
C PRO A 79 23.28 38.60 -3.76
N ARG A 80 24.51 38.93 -3.35
CA ARG A 80 25.35 38.21 -2.39
C ARG A 80 25.82 36.84 -2.91
N ASN A 81 26.27 36.77 -4.17
CA ASN A 81 26.78 35.55 -4.82
C ASN A 81 25.83 34.35 -4.68
N ARG A 82 24.55 34.59 -4.97
CA ARG A 82 23.49 33.57 -4.95
C ARG A 82 22.88 33.39 -6.33
N ILE A 83 22.32 32.21 -6.58
CA ILE A 83 21.63 31.89 -7.82
C ILE A 83 20.27 31.25 -7.48
N GLU A 84 19.26 31.62 -8.21
CA GLU A 84 17.95 30.97 -8.22
C GLU A 84 17.86 30.15 -9.49
N ILE A 85 17.32 28.94 -9.37
CA ILE A 85 17.19 27.98 -10.46
C ILE A 85 15.69 27.88 -10.75
N ASP A 86 15.27 28.33 -11.92
CA ASP A 86 13.92 28.17 -12.43
C ASP A 86 13.89 27.01 -13.44
N ILE A 87 13.05 26.01 -13.17
CA ILE A 87 12.91 24.80 -13.97
C ILE A 87 11.51 24.78 -14.56
N GLU A 88 11.40 25.01 -15.83
CA GLU A 88 10.15 24.92 -16.58
C GLU A 88 10.08 23.59 -17.34
N VAL A 89 8.99 22.86 -17.09
CA VAL A 89 8.74 21.56 -17.72
C VAL A 89 7.57 21.66 -18.68
N ASP A 90 7.82 21.38 -19.95
CA ASP A 90 6.75 21.04 -20.89
C ASP A 90 6.67 19.50 -20.97
N GLU A 91 5.66 18.94 -20.32
CA GLU A 91 5.48 17.48 -20.25
C GLU A 91 5.11 16.83 -21.58
N GLY A 92 4.67 17.62 -22.58
CA GLY A 92 4.16 17.08 -23.83
C GLY A 92 2.91 16.21 -23.65
N LYS A 93 2.62 15.38 -24.63
CA LYS A 93 1.54 14.39 -24.56
C LYS A 93 2.07 13.05 -24.06
N SER A 94 1.26 12.35 -23.27
CA SER A 94 1.53 10.95 -22.94
C SER A 94 1.42 10.08 -24.18
N ALA A 95 2.37 9.19 -24.37
CA ALA A 95 2.30 8.19 -25.42
C ALA A 95 1.34 7.08 -24.98
N LYS A 96 0.49 6.63 -25.91
CA LYS A 96 -0.51 5.60 -25.68
C LYS A 96 -0.05 4.27 -26.23
N ILE A 97 -0.44 3.21 -25.56
CA ILE A 97 -0.17 1.85 -26.04
C ILE A 97 -1.14 1.56 -27.19
N GLU A 98 -0.60 1.43 -28.38
CA GLU A 98 -1.37 1.08 -29.58
C GLU A 98 -1.54 -0.44 -29.67
N LYS A 99 -0.48 -1.21 -29.35
CA LYS A 99 -0.52 -2.66 -29.44
C LYS A 99 0.45 -3.35 -28.49
N ILE A 100 -0.02 -4.46 -27.92
CA ILE A 100 0.79 -5.42 -27.13
C ILE A 100 0.82 -6.75 -27.90
N ASN A 101 1.99 -7.15 -28.39
CA ASN A 101 2.19 -8.41 -29.09
C ASN A 101 2.89 -9.41 -28.19
N ILE A 102 2.44 -10.65 -28.21
CA ILE A 102 3.13 -11.79 -27.61
C ILE A 102 3.46 -12.75 -28.73
N ILE A 103 4.71 -13.11 -28.87
CA ILE A 103 5.22 -13.99 -29.93
C ILE A 103 5.77 -15.25 -29.28
N GLY A 104 5.38 -16.42 -29.78
CA GLY A 104 5.77 -17.73 -29.23
C GLY A 104 4.71 -18.33 -28.28
N ASN A 105 3.57 -17.65 -28.10
CA ASN A 105 2.43 -18.17 -27.35
C ASN A 105 1.56 -19.05 -28.24
N GLU A 106 1.79 -20.35 -28.23
CA GLU A 106 1.03 -21.33 -29.01
C GLU A 106 -0.12 -21.98 -28.22
N ILE A 107 0.00 -22.00 -26.90
CA ILE A 107 -0.90 -22.71 -25.97
C ILE A 107 -2.06 -21.81 -25.52
N PHE A 108 -1.75 -20.55 -25.17
CA PHE A 108 -2.74 -19.58 -24.74
C PHE A 108 -2.84 -18.44 -25.73
N THR A 109 -4.04 -17.93 -25.96
CA THR A 109 -4.25 -16.79 -26.86
C THR A 109 -3.74 -15.49 -26.21
N THR A 110 -3.27 -14.57 -27.03
CA THR A 110 -2.83 -13.24 -26.57
C THR A 110 -3.94 -12.54 -25.76
N GLU A 111 -5.20 -12.68 -26.20
CA GLU A 111 -6.34 -12.07 -25.51
C GLU A 111 -6.57 -12.63 -24.10
N GLU A 112 -6.35 -13.94 -23.91
CA GLU A 112 -6.45 -14.57 -22.59
C GLU A 112 -5.38 -14.07 -21.62
N ILE A 113 -4.14 -13.93 -22.12
CA ILE A 113 -3.01 -13.46 -21.32
C ILE A 113 -3.20 -11.99 -20.95
N LEU A 114 -3.57 -11.14 -21.91
CA LEU A 114 -3.72 -9.71 -21.69
C LEU A 114 -4.85 -9.33 -20.72
N ARG A 115 -5.78 -10.23 -20.41
CA ARG A 115 -6.82 -9.97 -19.39
C ARG A 115 -6.26 -9.70 -17.99
N GLY A 116 -5.07 -10.19 -17.70
CA GLY A 116 -4.41 -10.00 -16.40
C GLY A 116 -3.50 -8.78 -16.35
N PHE A 117 -3.30 -8.07 -17.46
CA PHE A 117 -2.39 -6.94 -17.53
C PHE A 117 -3.03 -5.65 -17.01
N GLU A 118 -2.23 -4.81 -16.39
CA GLU A 118 -2.61 -3.44 -16.06
C GLU A 118 -2.54 -2.51 -17.26
N LEU A 119 -1.62 -2.79 -18.20
CA LEU A 119 -1.50 -2.07 -19.47
C LEU A 119 -2.49 -2.64 -20.47
N SER A 120 -3.23 -1.78 -21.12
CA SER A 120 -4.18 -2.18 -22.16
C SER A 120 -3.95 -1.44 -23.47
N GLU A 121 -4.34 -2.06 -24.58
CA GLU A 121 -4.41 -1.40 -25.87
C GLU A 121 -5.46 -0.30 -25.84
N GLY A 122 -5.22 0.82 -26.53
CA GLY A 122 -6.12 1.96 -26.56
C GLY A 122 -7.53 1.57 -26.97
N SER A 123 -8.50 1.73 -26.07
CA SER A 123 -9.92 1.46 -26.26
C SER A 123 -10.72 2.77 -26.26
N PHE A 124 -11.92 2.75 -26.81
CA PHE A 124 -12.82 3.90 -26.78
C PHE A 124 -13.15 4.39 -25.35
N PHE A 125 -13.02 3.52 -24.35
CA PHE A 125 -13.28 3.83 -22.95
C PHE A 125 -12.01 4.09 -22.12
N SER A 126 -10.82 3.98 -22.68
CA SER A 126 -9.54 4.15 -21.97
C SER A 126 -9.33 5.58 -21.41
N PHE A 127 -10.09 6.57 -21.90
CA PHE A 127 -10.07 7.93 -21.37
C PHE A 127 -10.57 8.03 -19.90
N LEU A 128 -11.25 7.00 -19.39
CA LEU A 128 -11.74 6.96 -18.00
C LEU A 128 -10.76 6.25 -17.04
N SER A 129 -9.99 5.27 -17.55
CA SER A 129 -9.12 4.41 -16.73
C SER A 129 -7.63 4.77 -16.83
N ASN A 130 -7.21 5.47 -17.91
CA ASN A 130 -5.79 5.74 -18.24
C ASN A 130 -4.93 4.48 -18.37
N ASP A 131 -5.52 3.32 -18.66
CA ASP A 131 -4.81 2.04 -18.79
C ASP A 131 -3.98 1.96 -20.07
N ASP A 132 -4.29 2.80 -21.05
CA ASP A 132 -3.57 2.96 -22.31
C ASP A 132 -2.31 3.83 -22.19
N GLN A 133 -2.03 4.39 -21.00
CA GLN A 133 -0.82 5.17 -20.77
C GLN A 133 0.31 4.27 -20.31
N TYR A 134 1.42 4.34 -21.03
CA TYR A 134 2.62 3.58 -20.67
C TYR A 134 3.20 4.04 -19.33
N SER A 135 3.50 3.08 -18.47
CA SER A 135 4.31 3.23 -17.26
C SER A 135 5.29 2.07 -17.17
N ARG A 136 6.52 2.38 -16.78
CA ARG A 136 7.56 1.35 -16.62
C ARG A 136 7.25 0.42 -15.45
N GLU A 137 6.66 0.94 -14.39
CA GLU A 137 6.22 0.15 -13.24
C GLU A 137 5.11 -0.84 -13.64
N LYS A 138 4.09 -0.36 -14.37
CA LYS A 138 3.02 -1.24 -14.88
C LYS A 138 3.57 -2.32 -15.81
N LEU A 139 4.49 -1.95 -16.71
CA LEU A 139 5.12 -2.95 -17.58
C LEU A 139 5.88 -4.01 -16.79
N LYS A 140 6.56 -3.62 -15.70
CA LYS A 140 7.23 -4.58 -14.83
C LYS A 140 6.24 -5.50 -14.14
N GLY A 141 5.12 -4.97 -13.63
CA GLY A 141 4.03 -5.76 -13.05
C GLY A 141 3.41 -6.72 -14.08
N ASP A 142 3.22 -6.28 -15.32
CA ASP A 142 2.68 -7.11 -16.40
C ASP A 142 3.65 -8.24 -16.80
N ILE A 143 4.96 -8.00 -16.75
CA ILE A 143 5.98 -9.04 -16.94
C ILE A 143 5.86 -10.11 -15.86
N GLU A 144 5.77 -9.70 -14.60
CA GLU A 144 5.58 -10.61 -13.46
C GLU A 144 4.24 -11.37 -13.57
N THR A 145 3.18 -10.69 -14.01
CA THR A 145 1.86 -11.29 -14.28
C THR A 145 1.93 -12.32 -15.39
N LEU A 146 2.65 -12.04 -16.48
CA LEU A 146 2.86 -12.97 -17.58
C LEU A 146 3.60 -14.21 -17.13
N GLU A 147 4.67 -14.07 -16.35
CA GLU A 147 5.40 -15.22 -15.79
C GLU A 147 4.52 -16.05 -14.86
N SER A 148 3.79 -15.39 -13.95
CA SER A 148 2.88 -16.06 -13.02
C SER A 148 1.76 -16.79 -13.75
N TYR A 149 1.19 -16.17 -14.80
CA TYR A 149 0.11 -16.77 -15.60
C TYR A 149 0.49 -18.17 -16.14
N TYR A 150 1.71 -18.30 -16.65
CA TYR A 150 2.22 -19.57 -17.15
C TYR A 150 2.63 -20.55 -16.05
N ARG A 151 3.38 -20.07 -15.04
CA ARG A 151 3.85 -20.90 -13.92
C ARG A 151 2.70 -21.48 -13.10
N ASP A 152 1.59 -20.76 -12.97
CA ASP A 152 0.39 -21.24 -12.27
C ASP A 152 -0.38 -22.30 -13.04
N ARG A 153 -0.07 -22.48 -14.34
CA ARG A 153 -0.70 -23.46 -15.22
C ARG A 153 0.19 -24.63 -15.58
N GLY A 154 1.33 -24.72 -14.91
CA GLY A 154 2.25 -25.86 -15.04
C GLY A 154 3.50 -25.58 -15.88
N TYR A 155 3.63 -24.43 -16.45
CA TYR A 155 4.76 -24.10 -17.33
C TYR A 155 5.93 -23.52 -16.52
N LEU A 156 6.51 -24.34 -15.65
CA LEU A 156 7.56 -23.93 -14.70
C LEU A 156 8.77 -23.28 -15.38
N LYS A 157 9.14 -23.77 -16.57
CA LYS A 157 10.27 -23.26 -17.36
C LYS A 157 9.89 -22.16 -18.35
N PHE A 158 8.70 -21.59 -18.20
CA PHE A 158 8.33 -20.41 -18.99
C PHE A 158 9.37 -19.30 -18.83
N SER A 159 9.73 -18.67 -19.93
CA SER A 159 10.66 -17.56 -19.92
C SER A 159 10.31 -16.51 -20.96
N ILE A 160 10.54 -15.26 -20.63
CA ILE A 160 10.48 -14.15 -21.58
C ILE A 160 11.89 -13.95 -22.14
N GLU A 161 12.09 -14.34 -23.40
CA GLU A 161 13.39 -14.22 -24.06
C GLU A 161 13.78 -12.77 -24.33
N SER A 162 12.80 -11.94 -24.67
CA SER A 162 13.01 -10.50 -24.82
C SER A 162 11.71 -9.72 -24.68
N SER A 163 11.83 -8.50 -24.18
CA SER A 163 10.77 -7.48 -24.21
C SER A 163 11.27 -6.27 -25.01
N GLN A 164 10.53 -5.87 -26.04
CA GLN A 164 10.87 -4.75 -26.89
C GLN A 164 9.77 -3.69 -26.84
N ILE A 165 10.19 -2.45 -26.67
CA ILE A 165 9.30 -1.29 -26.70
C ILE A 165 9.70 -0.44 -27.90
N SER A 166 8.77 -0.22 -28.82
CA SER A 166 8.95 0.61 -30.00
C SER A 166 8.05 1.83 -29.92
N LEU A 167 8.61 2.98 -30.23
CA LEU A 167 7.92 4.27 -30.22
C LEU A 167 7.70 4.73 -31.66
N SER A 168 6.49 5.22 -31.96
CA SER A 168 6.20 5.86 -33.25
C SER A 168 7.05 7.11 -33.47
N ARG A 169 7.20 7.54 -34.73
CA ARG A 169 8.02 8.71 -35.08
C ARG A 169 7.55 10.01 -34.43
N ASP A 170 6.26 10.16 -34.23
CA ASP A 170 5.63 11.32 -33.59
C ASP A 170 5.60 11.22 -32.05
N LYS A 171 6.18 10.13 -31.49
CA LYS A 171 6.28 9.85 -30.05
C LYS A 171 4.94 9.76 -29.32
N ARG A 172 3.86 9.36 -30.00
CA ARG A 172 2.51 9.27 -29.44
C ARG A 172 2.00 7.86 -29.25
N GLU A 173 2.58 6.89 -29.95
CA GLU A 173 2.15 5.50 -29.93
C GLU A 173 3.30 4.59 -29.51
N ILE A 174 2.97 3.63 -28.66
CA ILE A 174 3.90 2.63 -28.15
C ILE A 174 3.43 1.25 -28.59
N TYR A 175 4.36 0.47 -29.07
CA TYR A 175 4.19 -0.93 -29.40
C TYR A 175 5.08 -1.75 -28.47
N ILE A 176 4.48 -2.68 -27.72
CA ILE A 176 5.18 -3.59 -26.81
C ILE A 176 5.18 -4.98 -27.44
N THR A 177 6.32 -5.63 -27.49
CA THR A 177 6.43 -7.00 -28.01
C THR A 177 7.21 -7.86 -27.02
N PHE A 178 6.59 -8.94 -26.56
CA PHE A 178 7.19 -9.98 -25.77
C PHE A 178 7.49 -11.20 -26.65
N ASN A 179 8.73 -11.65 -26.67
CA ASN A 179 9.09 -12.95 -27.23
C ASN A 179 9.18 -13.93 -26.07
N VAL A 180 8.36 -14.97 -26.11
CA VAL A 180 8.25 -15.93 -25.01
C VAL A 180 8.60 -17.35 -25.48
N ASN A 181 9.09 -18.14 -24.52
CA ASN A 181 9.23 -19.57 -24.64
C ASN A 181 8.35 -20.20 -23.56
N GLU A 182 7.29 -20.90 -23.97
CA GLU A 182 6.31 -21.48 -23.06
C GLU A 182 6.86 -22.68 -22.28
N GLY A 183 7.80 -23.41 -22.88
CA GLY A 183 8.34 -24.65 -22.30
C GLY A 183 7.33 -25.80 -22.29
N GLN A 184 7.56 -26.79 -21.43
CA GLN A 184 6.68 -27.94 -21.25
C GLN A 184 5.80 -27.78 -20.00
N LYS A 185 4.65 -28.45 -20.01
CA LYS A 185 3.77 -28.51 -18.85
C LYS A 185 4.23 -29.60 -17.88
N TYR A 186 4.40 -29.26 -16.62
CA TYR A 186 4.88 -30.14 -15.55
C TYR A 186 3.77 -30.58 -14.61
N THR A 187 3.88 -31.81 -14.10
CA THR A 187 3.00 -32.39 -13.09
C THR A 187 3.80 -32.73 -11.84
N ILE A 188 3.22 -32.60 -10.68
CA ILE A 188 3.86 -32.90 -9.40
C ILE A 188 3.82 -34.44 -9.21
N LYS A 189 4.98 -35.10 -9.19
CA LYS A 189 5.13 -36.51 -8.98
C LYS A 189 5.13 -36.92 -7.52
N ASP A 190 5.93 -36.18 -6.73
CA ASP A 190 6.11 -36.45 -5.31
C ASP A 190 6.30 -35.16 -4.53
N VAL A 191 5.90 -35.17 -3.27
CA VAL A 191 6.01 -34.04 -2.36
C VAL A 191 6.61 -34.52 -1.06
N GLU A 192 7.69 -33.86 -0.63
CA GLU A 192 8.39 -34.14 0.60
C GLU A 192 8.45 -32.90 1.48
N VAL A 193 8.31 -33.10 2.80
CA VAL A 193 8.50 -32.02 3.79
C VAL A 193 9.70 -32.39 4.64
N VAL A 194 10.68 -31.50 4.71
CA VAL A 194 11.94 -31.72 5.42
C VAL A 194 12.23 -30.56 6.39
N GLY A 195 13.09 -30.82 7.37
CA GLY A 195 13.49 -29.83 8.36
C GLY A 195 12.91 -30.13 9.75
N GLU A 196 12.83 -29.12 10.59
CA GLU A 196 12.25 -29.24 11.92
C GLU A 196 10.77 -28.87 11.91
N ILE A 197 9.89 -29.84 12.17
CA ILE A 197 8.43 -29.68 12.02
C ILE A 197 7.78 -29.70 13.41
N PRO A 198 7.56 -28.53 14.07
CA PRO A 198 7.02 -28.46 15.41
C PRO A 198 5.47 -28.45 15.45
N PHE A 199 4.84 -29.22 14.57
CA PHE A 199 3.39 -29.40 14.52
C PHE A 199 3.02 -30.81 14.05
N GLU A 200 1.74 -31.13 14.17
CA GLU A 200 1.22 -32.48 13.97
C GLU A 200 1.38 -32.93 12.50
N GLU A 201 1.81 -34.17 12.31
CA GLU A 201 2.07 -34.78 11.00
C GLU A 201 0.84 -34.75 10.06
N GLU A 202 -0.36 -34.90 10.62
CA GLU A 202 -1.62 -34.87 9.91
C GLU A 202 -1.84 -33.58 9.12
N ILE A 203 -1.27 -32.44 9.61
CA ILE A 203 -1.42 -31.13 8.97
C ILE A 203 -0.75 -31.11 7.60
N TYR A 204 0.43 -31.70 7.46
CA TYR A 204 1.15 -31.64 6.18
C TYR A 204 0.91 -32.87 5.29
N ILE A 205 0.63 -34.04 5.83
CA ILE A 205 0.35 -35.25 5.00
C ILE A 205 -0.83 -35.00 4.07
N ASN A 206 -1.94 -34.50 4.58
CA ASN A 206 -3.12 -34.23 3.75
C ASN A 206 -2.82 -33.25 2.60
N ILE A 207 -1.97 -32.25 2.85
CA ILE A 207 -1.57 -31.27 1.85
C ILE A 207 -0.65 -31.93 0.80
N THR A 208 0.39 -32.63 1.25
CA THR A 208 1.35 -33.28 0.36
C THR A 208 0.68 -34.32 -0.53
N ASP A 209 -0.20 -35.14 0.02
CA ASP A 209 -0.93 -36.16 -0.75
C ASP A 209 -1.92 -35.52 -1.75
N SER A 210 -2.54 -34.38 -1.41
CA SER A 210 -3.43 -33.69 -2.33
C SER A 210 -2.72 -33.08 -3.53
N LEU A 211 -1.44 -32.78 -3.43
CA LEU A 211 -0.63 -32.19 -4.50
C LEU A 211 -0.13 -33.21 -5.52
N LYS A 212 -0.01 -34.47 -5.14
CA LYS A 212 0.48 -35.52 -6.04
C LYS A 212 -0.43 -35.66 -7.26
N GLU A 213 0.18 -35.83 -8.42
CA GLU A 213 -0.49 -35.94 -9.73
C GLU A 213 -1.21 -34.64 -10.17
N GLN A 214 -1.11 -33.54 -9.39
CA GLN A 214 -1.64 -32.23 -9.80
C GLN A 214 -0.70 -31.55 -10.78
N THR A 215 -1.27 -30.69 -11.63
CA THR A 215 -0.47 -29.76 -12.43
C THR A 215 0.31 -28.84 -11.50
N TYR A 216 1.60 -28.61 -11.78
CA TYR A 216 2.39 -27.64 -11.05
C TYR A 216 1.70 -26.25 -11.07
N SER A 217 1.70 -25.56 -9.95
CA SER A 217 1.20 -24.18 -9.84
C SER A 217 2.02 -23.42 -8.81
N GLN A 218 2.68 -22.37 -9.25
CA GLN A 218 3.50 -21.52 -8.35
C GLN A 218 2.64 -20.90 -7.26
N ALA A 219 1.46 -20.39 -7.61
CA ALA A 219 0.53 -19.81 -6.64
C ALA A 219 0.11 -20.81 -5.56
N THR A 220 -0.13 -22.08 -5.94
CA THR A 220 -0.47 -23.11 -4.96
C THR A 220 0.69 -23.39 -4.01
N ILE A 221 1.93 -23.42 -4.51
CA ILE A 221 3.12 -23.65 -3.69
C ILE A 221 3.33 -22.48 -2.72
N THR A 222 3.27 -21.24 -3.21
CA THR A 222 3.38 -20.05 -2.37
C THR A 222 2.27 -20.01 -1.31
N GLY A 223 1.04 -20.37 -1.67
CA GLY A 223 -0.06 -20.46 -0.69
C GLY A 223 0.18 -21.51 0.41
N ILE A 224 0.87 -22.61 0.08
CA ILE A 224 1.26 -23.62 1.07
C ILE A 224 2.43 -23.15 1.94
N GLU A 225 3.41 -22.48 1.35
CA GLU A 225 4.49 -21.82 2.12
C GLU A 225 3.93 -20.84 3.14
N GLU A 226 3.01 -19.97 2.73
CA GLU A 226 2.30 -19.04 3.60
C GLU A 226 1.48 -19.77 4.67
N PHE A 227 0.76 -20.82 4.30
CA PHE A 227 0.00 -21.62 5.25
C PHE A 227 0.89 -22.22 6.34
N PHE A 228 2.02 -22.87 5.99
CA PHE A 228 2.93 -23.41 6.99
C PHE A 228 3.60 -22.31 7.83
N THR A 229 3.97 -21.20 7.23
CA THR A 229 4.50 -20.03 7.94
C THR A 229 3.48 -19.51 8.96
N ASN A 230 2.21 -19.37 8.58
CA ASN A 230 1.14 -18.96 9.48
C ASN A 230 0.89 -19.98 10.62
N VAL A 231 0.94 -21.27 10.31
CA VAL A 231 0.83 -22.33 11.33
C VAL A 231 1.96 -22.21 12.37
N LEU A 232 3.17 -21.94 11.91
CA LEU A 232 4.36 -21.74 12.77
C LEU A 232 4.27 -20.42 13.56
N GLY A 233 3.93 -19.32 12.91
CA GLY A 233 3.76 -18.01 13.53
C GLY A 233 2.73 -18.03 14.64
N ASN A 234 1.62 -18.77 14.47
CA ASN A 234 0.62 -18.96 15.51
C ASN A 234 1.07 -19.85 16.69
N ARG A 235 2.17 -20.58 16.52
CA ARG A 235 2.80 -21.37 17.58
C ARG A 235 4.01 -20.71 18.23
N GLY A 236 4.26 -19.45 17.86
CA GLY A 236 5.33 -18.64 18.43
C GLY A 236 6.61 -18.56 17.59
N TYR A 237 6.63 -19.12 16.39
CA TYR A 237 7.80 -19.07 15.52
C TYR A 237 7.68 -17.90 14.54
N ALA A 238 7.82 -16.67 15.06
CA ALA A 238 7.59 -15.45 14.29
C ALA A 238 8.57 -15.23 13.12
N PHE A 239 9.69 -15.93 13.10
CA PHE A 239 10.71 -15.84 12.05
C PHE A 239 10.90 -17.17 11.30
N ALA A 240 9.84 -17.98 11.26
CA ALA A 240 9.88 -19.23 10.52
C ALA A 240 10.04 -18.98 9.02
N GLU A 241 10.93 -19.70 8.39
CA GLU A 241 11.06 -19.74 6.93
C GLU A 241 10.57 -21.07 6.39
N VAL A 242 9.71 -21.00 5.37
CA VAL A 242 9.23 -22.16 4.62
C VAL A 242 9.49 -21.90 3.14
N LYS A 243 10.15 -22.85 2.46
CA LYS A 243 10.48 -22.74 1.04
C LYS A 243 10.12 -24.02 0.30
N GLY A 244 9.32 -23.91 -0.73
CA GLY A 244 8.99 -24.99 -1.66
C GLY A 244 9.95 -25.00 -2.85
N ASN A 245 10.82 -26.00 -2.92
CA ASN A 245 11.83 -26.14 -3.95
C ASN A 245 11.42 -27.19 -4.96
N PRO A 246 11.09 -26.82 -6.22
CA PRO A 246 10.79 -27.76 -7.28
C PRO A 246 12.08 -28.31 -7.90
N GLU A 247 12.23 -29.61 -7.92
CA GLU A 247 13.25 -30.33 -8.68
C GLU A 247 12.62 -30.90 -9.95
N VAL A 248 13.10 -30.48 -11.10
CA VAL A 248 12.51 -30.80 -12.42
C VAL A 248 13.16 -32.03 -13.03
N GLU A 249 12.35 -32.98 -13.42
CA GLU A 249 12.76 -34.17 -14.23
C GLU A 249 12.29 -33.96 -15.68
N ASP A 250 13.19 -33.48 -16.52
CA ASP A 250 12.86 -33.05 -17.90
C ASP A 250 12.40 -34.19 -18.82
N GLU A 251 12.91 -35.41 -18.60
CA GLU A 251 12.57 -36.55 -19.45
C GLU A 251 11.09 -37.02 -19.30
N SER A 252 10.54 -36.85 -18.09
CA SER A 252 9.17 -37.24 -17.74
C SER A 252 8.20 -36.10 -17.67
N ASN A 253 8.67 -34.82 -17.72
CA ASN A 253 7.90 -33.61 -17.42
C ASN A 253 7.26 -33.66 -16.02
N GLU A 254 7.98 -34.20 -15.06
CA GLU A 254 7.58 -34.35 -13.68
C GLU A 254 8.40 -33.44 -12.77
N VAL A 255 7.81 -33.05 -11.64
CA VAL A 255 8.46 -32.26 -10.60
C VAL A 255 8.37 -33.00 -9.28
N LYS A 256 9.52 -33.16 -8.60
CA LYS A 256 9.56 -33.48 -7.17
C LYS A 256 9.60 -32.17 -6.40
N LEU A 257 8.64 -31.96 -5.47
CA LEU A 257 8.54 -30.75 -4.66
C LEU A 257 9.02 -31.04 -3.24
N THR A 258 9.97 -30.27 -2.75
CA THR A 258 10.48 -30.38 -1.39
C THR A 258 10.20 -29.09 -0.62
N PHE A 259 9.33 -29.16 0.40
CA PHE A 259 9.13 -28.06 1.35
C PHE A 259 10.16 -28.16 2.47
N THR A 260 11.03 -27.17 2.56
CA THR A 260 12.00 -27.05 3.64
C THR A 260 11.44 -26.13 4.71
N ILE A 261 11.34 -26.62 5.95
CA ILE A 261 10.81 -25.87 7.09
C ILE A 261 11.95 -25.57 8.07
N GLU A 262 12.20 -24.28 8.29
CA GLU A 262 13.15 -23.77 9.28
C GLU A 262 12.39 -22.89 10.28
N PRO A 263 11.89 -23.44 11.40
CA PRO A 263 11.05 -22.69 12.34
C PRO A 263 11.82 -21.63 13.10
N GLY A 264 13.12 -21.79 13.26
CA GLY A 264 13.93 -20.91 14.12
C GLY A 264 13.58 -21.07 15.59
N LYS A 265 13.82 -20.03 16.39
CA LYS A 265 13.51 -20.03 17.82
C LYS A 265 12.08 -19.55 18.07
N ARG A 266 11.48 -20.10 19.10
CA ARG A 266 10.17 -19.67 19.57
C ARG A 266 10.29 -18.31 20.25
N THR A 267 9.43 -17.36 19.89
CA THR A 267 9.51 -15.96 20.31
C THR A 267 8.40 -15.56 21.26
N TYR A 268 8.73 -14.64 22.18
CA TYR A 268 7.80 -14.03 23.12
C TYR A 268 7.58 -12.57 22.78
N THR A 269 6.36 -12.09 22.89
CA THR A 269 6.05 -10.67 22.79
C THR A 269 6.52 -9.97 24.05
N ARG A 270 7.59 -9.16 23.96
CA ARG A 270 8.10 -8.40 25.11
C ARG A 270 7.20 -7.21 25.42
N LYS A 271 6.90 -6.39 24.41
CA LYS A 271 6.07 -5.19 24.56
C LYS A 271 5.14 -5.01 23.36
N ILE A 272 4.00 -4.40 23.63
CA ILE A 272 3.09 -3.88 22.60
C ILE A 272 3.12 -2.36 22.70
N LEU A 273 3.56 -1.74 21.60
CA LEU A 273 3.77 -0.30 21.48
C LEU A 273 2.77 0.29 20.49
N PHE A 274 2.36 1.53 20.75
CA PHE A 274 1.46 2.28 19.87
C PHE A 274 2.12 3.59 19.48
N THR A 275 1.93 4.01 18.22
CA THR A 275 2.41 5.28 17.66
C THR A 275 1.34 5.91 16.78
N GLY A 276 1.34 7.24 16.69
CA GLY A 276 0.37 7.98 15.88
C GLY A 276 -0.97 8.28 16.57
N ASN A 277 -1.18 7.79 17.79
CA ASN A 277 -2.36 8.09 18.61
C ASN A 277 -2.14 9.37 19.43
N GLU A 278 -2.32 10.53 18.79
CA GLU A 278 -2.11 11.84 19.44
C GLU A 278 -3.30 12.23 20.32
N ILE A 279 -4.51 11.90 19.90
CA ILE A 279 -5.78 12.18 20.59
C ILE A 279 -6.23 10.96 21.39
N THR A 280 -6.25 9.78 20.77
CA THR A 280 -6.75 8.55 21.37
C THR A 280 -5.81 8.05 22.45
N GLN A 281 -6.35 7.81 23.64
CA GLN A 281 -5.56 7.38 24.79
C GLN A 281 -5.09 5.93 24.63
N ASP A 282 -3.86 5.64 25.07
CA ASP A 282 -3.21 4.31 24.94
C ASP A 282 -4.08 3.15 25.44
N HIS A 283 -4.81 3.33 26.55
CA HIS A 283 -5.67 2.30 27.08
C HIS A 283 -6.82 1.90 26.15
N VAL A 284 -7.26 2.79 25.25
CA VAL A 284 -8.32 2.53 24.25
C VAL A 284 -7.81 1.56 23.19
N LEU A 285 -6.56 1.73 22.74
CA LEU A 285 -5.93 0.80 21.80
C LEU A 285 -5.59 -0.52 22.52
N ARG A 286 -5.01 -0.45 23.70
CA ARG A 286 -4.52 -1.60 24.46
C ARG A 286 -5.62 -2.59 24.82
N ARG A 287 -6.85 -2.14 25.14
CA ARG A 287 -7.98 -3.01 25.45
C ARG A 287 -8.47 -3.85 24.25
N GLU A 288 -8.13 -3.43 23.04
CA GLU A 288 -8.48 -4.16 21.82
C GLU A 288 -7.49 -5.28 21.48
N MET A 289 -6.34 -5.30 22.12
CA MET A 289 -5.31 -6.30 21.83
C MET A 289 -5.72 -7.71 22.22
N ARG A 290 -5.30 -8.66 21.40
CA ARG A 290 -5.48 -10.10 21.64
C ARG A 290 -4.17 -10.81 21.91
N GLN A 291 -3.06 -10.27 21.46
CA GLN A 291 -1.73 -10.65 21.89
C GLN A 291 -1.44 -10.04 23.26
N PHE A 292 -0.80 -10.80 24.14
CA PHE A 292 -0.40 -10.33 25.47
C PHE A 292 1.12 -10.22 25.59
N GLU A 293 1.58 -9.21 26.32
CA GLU A 293 2.99 -9.07 26.70
C GLU A 293 3.40 -10.24 27.60
N GLY A 294 4.59 -10.79 27.37
CA GLY A 294 5.10 -11.98 28.05
C GLY A 294 4.55 -13.32 27.56
N ALA A 295 3.58 -13.30 26.65
CA ALA A 295 3.06 -14.52 26.01
C ALA A 295 3.86 -14.85 24.73
N TRP A 296 3.73 -16.08 24.28
CA TRP A 296 4.25 -16.48 23.00
C TRP A 296 3.59 -15.69 21.88
N SER A 297 4.37 -15.33 20.88
CA SER A 297 3.86 -14.62 19.71
C SER A 297 2.80 -15.48 19.01
N SER A 298 1.76 -14.81 18.49
CA SER A 298 0.77 -15.44 17.63
C SER A 298 0.33 -14.41 16.57
N ASP A 299 0.62 -14.70 15.31
CA ASP A 299 0.30 -13.82 14.19
C ASP A 299 -1.21 -13.55 14.12
N ASN A 300 -2.04 -14.57 14.34
CA ASN A 300 -3.49 -14.39 14.41
C ASN A 300 -3.92 -13.45 15.54
N SER A 301 -3.26 -13.48 16.68
CA SER A 301 -3.59 -12.61 17.82
C SER A 301 -3.15 -11.18 17.56
N ILE A 302 -2.02 -10.99 16.90
CA ILE A 302 -1.47 -9.70 16.50
C ILE A 302 -2.38 -9.08 15.43
N GLU A 303 -2.70 -9.83 14.36
CA GLU A 303 -3.58 -9.35 13.30
C GLU A 303 -5.01 -9.09 13.79
N ALA A 304 -5.53 -9.93 14.71
CA ALA A 304 -6.81 -9.68 15.36
C ALA A 304 -6.82 -8.35 16.13
N GLY A 305 -5.71 -7.96 16.73
CA GLY A 305 -5.54 -6.65 17.37
C GLY A 305 -5.70 -5.52 16.34
N LYS A 306 -5.00 -5.60 15.20
CA LYS A 306 -5.09 -4.64 14.10
C LYS A 306 -6.53 -4.50 13.59
N VAL A 307 -7.17 -5.61 13.21
CA VAL A 307 -8.55 -5.61 12.70
C VAL A 307 -9.54 -5.01 13.72
N ARG A 308 -9.28 -5.19 15.02
CA ARG A 308 -10.12 -4.59 16.06
C ARG A 308 -9.93 -3.09 16.16
N LEU A 309 -8.69 -2.58 16.00
CA LEU A 309 -8.43 -1.13 15.93
C LEU A 309 -9.10 -0.52 14.70
N GLU A 310 -9.00 -1.13 13.53
CA GLU A 310 -9.66 -0.68 12.31
C GLU A 310 -11.20 -0.58 12.49
N ARG A 311 -11.80 -1.54 13.19
CA ARG A 311 -13.25 -1.56 13.47
C ARG A 311 -13.74 -0.47 14.42
N LEU A 312 -12.86 0.18 15.17
CA LEU A 312 -13.24 1.30 16.02
C LEU A 312 -13.73 2.50 15.20
N GLY A 313 -13.23 2.66 13.96
CA GLY A 313 -13.54 3.81 13.12
C GLY A 313 -12.91 5.11 13.61
N TYR A 314 -11.85 5.03 14.41
CA TYR A 314 -11.08 6.18 14.91
C TYR A 314 -9.85 6.45 14.08
N PHE A 315 -9.47 5.48 13.21
CA PHE A 315 -8.24 5.48 12.45
C PHE A 315 -8.53 5.30 10.97
N LYS A 316 -7.87 6.11 10.15
CA LYS A 316 -7.89 6.01 8.69
C LYS A 316 -7.05 4.83 8.21
N GLU A 317 -5.92 4.59 8.89
CA GLU A 317 -5.00 3.50 8.59
C GLU A 317 -4.46 2.91 9.89
N VAL A 318 -4.32 1.59 9.92
CA VAL A 318 -3.70 0.85 11.02
C VAL A 318 -2.70 -0.11 10.40
N SER A 319 -1.45 -0.02 10.81
CA SER A 319 -0.40 -0.98 10.45
C SER A 319 0.16 -1.65 11.69
N VAL A 320 0.69 -2.85 11.53
CA VAL A 320 1.37 -3.58 12.61
C VAL A 320 2.67 -4.16 12.10
N GLU A 321 3.70 -4.04 12.90
CA GLU A 321 5.04 -4.56 12.61
C GLU A 321 5.58 -5.30 13.83
N THR A 322 6.27 -6.42 13.60
CA THR A 322 6.99 -7.18 14.62
C THR A 322 8.47 -6.91 14.49
N VAL A 323 9.08 -6.37 15.55
CA VAL A 323 10.49 -5.96 15.57
C VAL A 323 11.29 -6.84 16.52
N PRO A 324 12.38 -7.49 16.04
CA PRO A 324 13.28 -8.24 16.91
C PRO A 324 13.90 -7.34 17.97
N VAL A 325 13.99 -7.83 19.21
CA VAL A 325 14.62 -7.08 20.29
C VAL A 325 16.14 -7.26 20.23
N PRO A 326 16.92 -6.17 20.07
CA PRO A 326 18.38 -6.26 19.99
C PRO A 326 18.99 -6.96 21.23
N GLY A 327 19.88 -7.92 20.97
CA GLY A 327 20.57 -8.69 22.02
C GLY A 327 19.76 -9.87 22.57
N THR A 328 18.60 -10.15 22.03
CA THR A 328 17.82 -11.37 22.31
C THR A 328 17.48 -12.04 20.96
N ASP A 329 17.31 -13.35 20.98
CA ASP A 329 16.96 -14.13 19.80
C ASP A 329 15.60 -14.85 19.94
N ASP A 330 14.89 -14.56 21.05
CA ASP A 330 13.59 -15.13 21.42
C ASP A 330 12.55 -14.07 21.81
N GLN A 331 12.83 -12.77 21.60
CA GLN A 331 11.91 -11.70 21.96
C GLN A 331 11.62 -10.77 20.78
N ILE A 332 10.35 -10.37 20.68
CA ILE A 332 9.87 -9.39 19.73
C ILE A 332 9.08 -8.28 20.44
N ASP A 333 9.14 -7.08 19.90
CA ASP A 333 8.20 -6.01 20.19
C ASP A 333 7.17 -5.94 19.05
N VAL A 334 5.91 -5.69 19.39
CA VAL A 334 4.84 -5.49 18.43
C VAL A 334 4.50 -4.02 18.40
N LEU A 335 4.70 -3.38 17.26
CA LEU A 335 4.44 -1.95 17.03
C LEU A 335 3.18 -1.77 16.19
N TYR A 336 2.15 -1.18 16.76
CA TYR A 336 0.98 -0.72 16.04
C TYR A 336 1.14 0.76 15.73
N SER A 337 1.12 1.12 14.44
CA SER A 337 1.12 2.51 13.97
C SER A 337 -0.26 2.85 13.43
N VAL A 338 -0.83 3.95 13.91
CA VAL A 338 -2.18 4.39 13.54
C VAL A 338 -2.14 5.80 12.97
N GLU A 339 -2.99 6.07 11.99
CA GLU A 339 -3.28 7.42 11.49
C GLU A 339 -4.69 7.79 11.95
N GLU A 340 -4.83 8.78 12.84
CA GLU A 340 -6.13 9.16 13.39
C GLU A 340 -7.01 9.85 12.34
N GLU A 341 -8.32 9.59 12.42
CA GLU A 341 -9.34 10.21 11.58
C GLU A 341 -10.32 11.02 12.43
N THR A 342 -10.99 11.97 11.80
CA THR A 342 -12.03 12.76 12.45
C THR A 342 -13.23 11.88 12.78
N THR A 343 -13.55 11.71 14.07
CA THR A 343 -14.64 10.87 14.59
C THR A 343 -15.96 11.62 14.80
N GLY A 344 -15.93 12.94 14.61
CA GLY A 344 -17.10 13.81 14.71
C GLY A 344 -18.00 13.74 13.49
N SER A 345 -19.30 13.58 13.71
CA SER A 345 -20.32 13.59 12.66
C SER A 345 -21.40 14.65 12.94
N LEU A 346 -21.75 15.36 11.87
CA LEU A 346 -22.80 16.38 11.89
C LEU A 346 -23.89 15.99 10.90
N GLY A 347 -25.11 15.86 11.36
CA GLY A 347 -26.27 15.52 10.53
C GLY A 347 -27.39 16.51 10.66
N GLY A 348 -28.09 16.75 9.55
CA GLY A 348 -29.34 17.51 9.54
C GLY A 348 -30.41 16.78 8.74
N ASN A 349 -31.65 16.79 9.22
CA ASN A 349 -32.77 16.20 8.51
C ASN A 349 -33.94 17.17 8.45
N ILE A 350 -34.60 17.17 7.31
CA ILE A 350 -35.84 17.93 7.07
C ILE A 350 -36.89 16.91 6.64
N GLY A 351 -38.01 16.89 7.33
CA GLY A 351 -39.14 16.03 7.02
C GLY A 351 -40.46 16.81 7.02
N TYR A 352 -41.46 16.31 6.28
CA TYR A 352 -42.82 16.82 6.32
C TYR A 352 -43.77 15.64 6.57
N SER A 353 -44.66 15.80 7.53
CA SER A 353 -45.66 14.80 7.91
C SER A 353 -47.02 15.46 8.10
N ASP A 354 -48.06 14.71 8.47
CA ASP A 354 -49.38 15.22 8.83
C ASP A 354 -49.33 16.21 10.00
N PHE A 355 -48.22 16.23 10.75
CA PHE A 355 -47.93 17.15 11.85
C PHE A 355 -47.14 18.39 11.41
N GLY A 356 -46.96 18.60 10.10
CA GLY A 356 -46.23 19.72 9.53
C GLY A 356 -44.75 19.47 9.31
N LEU A 357 -44.00 20.56 9.17
CA LEU A 357 -42.55 20.55 8.96
C LEU A 357 -41.80 20.10 10.22
N MET A 358 -40.87 19.16 10.05
CA MET A 358 -39.96 18.71 11.09
C MET A 358 -38.53 19.01 10.66
N LEU A 359 -37.77 19.60 11.57
CA LEU A 359 -36.37 19.87 11.42
C LEU A 359 -35.59 19.12 12.50
N GLY A 360 -34.57 18.39 12.10
CA GLY A 360 -33.66 17.72 13.03
C GLY A 360 -32.22 18.08 12.78
N PHE A 361 -31.47 18.13 13.85
CA PHE A 361 -30.03 18.37 13.89
C PHE A 361 -29.40 17.41 14.88
N ASN A 362 -28.32 16.77 14.51
CA ASN A 362 -27.56 15.89 15.38
C ASN A 362 -26.05 16.11 15.21
N LEU A 363 -25.36 16.17 16.34
CA LEU A 363 -23.93 16.19 16.46
C LEU A 363 -23.52 14.96 17.28
N GLN A 364 -22.58 14.18 16.79
CA GLN A 364 -22.06 13.02 17.50
C GLN A 364 -20.53 12.97 17.38
N GLU A 365 -19.87 12.69 18.50
CA GLU A 365 -18.45 12.44 18.60
C GLU A 365 -18.22 11.05 19.17
N GLN A 366 -17.56 10.17 18.39
CA GLN A 366 -17.40 8.75 18.76
C GLN A 366 -16.20 8.48 19.67
N ASN A 367 -15.19 9.31 19.62
CA ASN A 367 -14.00 9.18 20.46
C ASN A 367 -13.81 10.43 21.32
N PHE A 368 -14.81 10.76 22.13
CA PHE A 368 -14.84 12.00 22.89
C PHE A 368 -13.62 12.13 23.82
N LEU A 369 -12.82 13.17 23.58
CA LEU A 369 -11.56 13.44 24.28
C LEU A 369 -10.58 12.25 24.28
N GLY A 370 -10.61 11.43 23.24
CA GLY A 370 -9.73 10.27 23.08
C GLY A 370 -10.03 9.09 24.01
N SER A 371 -11.16 9.14 24.72
CA SER A 371 -11.53 8.11 25.74
C SER A 371 -12.19 6.86 25.14
N GLY A 372 -12.52 6.88 23.85
CA GLY A 372 -13.30 5.84 23.19
C GLY A 372 -14.78 5.85 23.55
N ASN A 373 -15.27 6.92 24.22
CA ASN A 373 -16.67 7.11 24.54
C ASN A 373 -17.35 7.90 23.45
N THR A 374 -18.64 7.65 23.25
CA THR A 374 -19.47 8.40 22.30
C THR A 374 -20.37 9.38 23.01
N VAL A 375 -20.35 10.64 22.56
CA VAL A 375 -21.24 11.69 23.01
C VAL A 375 -22.09 12.15 21.84
N GLY A 376 -23.41 12.22 22.03
CA GLY A 376 -24.33 12.70 21.01
C GLY A 376 -25.24 13.80 21.57
N ILE A 377 -25.48 14.82 20.75
CA ILE A 377 -26.45 15.90 21.01
C ILE A 377 -27.37 15.99 19.80
N GLY A 378 -28.68 15.95 20.04
CA GLY A 378 -29.68 16.09 18.99
C GLY A 378 -30.77 17.08 19.38
N ILE A 379 -31.28 17.78 18.36
CA ILE A 379 -32.41 18.69 18.48
C ILE A 379 -33.39 18.32 17.38
N ASN A 380 -34.63 18.02 17.74
CA ASN A 380 -35.71 17.77 16.79
C ASN A 380 -36.85 18.73 17.09
N LYS A 381 -37.20 19.54 16.10
CA LYS A 381 -38.29 20.54 16.22
C LYS A 381 -39.37 20.28 15.20
N SER A 382 -40.60 20.24 15.68
CA SER A 382 -41.79 20.25 14.88
C SER A 382 -42.70 21.42 15.31
N ILE A 383 -43.84 21.62 14.65
CA ILE A 383 -44.80 22.68 14.99
C ILE A 383 -45.35 22.51 16.41
N TYR A 384 -45.47 21.27 16.92
CA TYR A 384 -46.08 20.96 18.19
C TYR A 384 -45.12 20.44 19.26
N ASN A 385 -43.87 20.14 18.90
CA ASN A 385 -42.97 19.48 19.83
C ASN A 385 -41.51 19.87 19.54
N GLU A 386 -40.78 20.14 20.60
CA GLU A 386 -39.35 20.37 20.56
C GLU A 386 -38.65 19.39 21.52
N VAL A 387 -37.78 18.56 20.98
CA VAL A 387 -37.10 17.51 21.73
C VAL A 387 -35.61 17.73 21.65
N TYR A 388 -34.97 17.84 22.79
CA TYR A 388 -33.51 17.85 22.95
C TYR A 388 -33.12 16.45 23.44
N ASN A 389 -32.11 15.87 22.85
CA ASN A 389 -31.54 14.59 23.31
C ASN A 389 -30.03 14.72 23.51
N ILE A 390 -29.58 14.23 24.65
CA ILE A 390 -28.17 14.06 24.95
C ILE A 390 -27.96 12.59 25.22
N SER A 391 -26.99 11.99 24.54
CA SER A 391 -26.61 10.59 24.70
C SER A 391 -25.14 10.47 25.09
N PHE A 392 -24.85 9.54 25.94
CA PHE A 392 -23.49 9.15 26.32
C PHE A 392 -23.40 7.62 26.28
N LEU A 393 -22.42 7.11 25.55
CA LEU A 393 -22.14 5.68 25.47
C LEU A 393 -20.68 5.45 25.89
N ASP A 394 -20.50 4.63 26.92
CA ASP A 394 -19.22 4.06 27.29
C ASP A 394 -19.22 2.56 26.89
N PRO A 395 -18.45 2.17 25.86
CA PRO A 395 -18.41 0.78 25.40
C PRO A 395 -17.70 -0.16 26.38
N TYR A 396 -16.93 0.36 27.32
CA TYR A 396 -16.14 -0.38 28.30
C TYR A 396 -16.33 0.15 29.73
N ALA A 397 -17.58 0.35 30.16
CA ALA A 397 -17.90 0.78 31.53
C ALA A 397 -17.40 -0.22 32.59
N THR A 398 -17.19 -1.47 32.21
CA THR A 398 -16.51 -2.48 33.04
C THR A 398 -15.32 -3.10 32.30
N LYS A 399 -14.42 -3.74 33.05
CA LYS A 399 -13.25 -4.46 32.48
C LYS A 399 -13.68 -5.63 31.58
N ASP A 400 -14.88 -6.17 31.74
CA ASP A 400 -15.43 -7.28 30.97
C ASP A 400 -16.17 -6.79 29.70
N ALA A 401 -15.92 -5.56 29.26
CA ALA A 401 -16.52 -4.93 28.07
C ALA A 401 -18.07 -4.85 28.13
N VAL A 402 -18.62 -4.62 29.32
CA VAL A 402 -20.04 -4.27 29.43
C VAL A 402 -20.20 -2.80 29.10
N SER A 403 -21.01 -2.49 28.11
CA SER A 403 -21.30 -1.11 27.70
C SER A 403 -22.34 -0.46 28.61
N SER A 404 -22.18 0.84 28.86
CA SER A 404 -23.18 1.67 29.56
C SER A 404 -23.67 2.77 28.64
N VAL A 405 -24.98 2.95 28.57
CA VAL A 405 -25.62 3.99 27.76
C VAL A 405 -26.53 4.83 28.65
N SER A 406 -26.38 6.14 28.54
CA SER A 406 -27.25 7.10 29.24
C SER A 406 -27.91 8.03 28.22
N TYR A 407 -29.22 8.22 28.36
CA TYR A 407 -30.01 9.13 27.51
C TYR A 407 -30.79 10.11 28.39
N THR A 408 -30.84 11.37 27.94
CA THR A 408 -31.69 12.41 28.53
C THR A 408 -32.53 13.07 27.43
N HIS A 409 -33.85 13.10 27.60
CA HIS A 409 -34.80 13.64 26.63
C HIS A 409 -35.72 14.68 27.27
N PRO A 410 -35.29 15.94 27.48
CA PRO A 410 -36.22 16.99 27.84
C PRO A 410 -37.16 17.31 26.65
N ARG A 411 -38.45 17.42 26.92
CA ARG A 411 -39.47 17.79 25.95
C ARG A 411 -40.14 19.10 26.38
N ALA A 412 -40.16 20.08 25.48
CA ALA A 412 -40.98 21.28 25.67
C ALA A 412 -42.34 21.06 24.97
N HIS A 413 -43.44 21.16 25.72
CA HIS A 413 -44.77 21.21 25.15
C HIS A 413 -45.26 22.65 25.18
N GLU A 414 -45.63 23.20 24.02
CA GLU A 414 -46.41 24.45 24.03
C GLU A 414 -47.82 24.14 24.55
N THR A 415 -48.10 24.63 25.74
CA THR A 415 -49.48 24.69 26.23
C THR A 415 -50.15 25.83 25.49
N SER A 416 -51.00 25.50 24.48
CA SER A 416 -51.90 26.48 23.90
C SER A 416 -52.89 26.94 25.00
N LEU A 417 -52.78 28.18 25.42
CA LEU A 417 -53.82 28.84 26.17
C LEU A 417 -55.05 28.98 25.26
N HIS A 418 -56.02 28.07 25.42
CA HIS A 418 -57.34 28.29 24.92
C HIS A 418 -57.96 29.44 25.78
N LEU A 419 -57.94 30.66 25.27
CA LEU A 419 -58.80 31.73 25.73
C LEU A 419 -60.25 31.34 25.33
N VAL A 420 -61.06 31.06 26.31
CA VAL A 420 -62.53 30.95 26.20
C VAL A 420 -63.13 32.33 26.03
#